data_e7a52502af90dbf6382be1f6e37cf089
#
_entry.id   e7a52502af90dbf6382be1f6e37cf089
#
_cell.length_a   1.000
_cell.length_b   1.000
_cell.length_c   1.000
_cell.angle_alpha   90.00
_cell.angle_beta   90.00
_cell.angle_gamma   90.00
#
_symmetry.space_group_name_H-M   'P 1'
#
loop_
_entity.id
_entity.type
_entity.pdbx_description
1 polymer ?
#
loop_
_entity_poly.entity_id
_entity_poly.type
_entity_poly.pdbx_seq_one_letter_code
_entity_poly.pdbx_strand_id
1 'polypeptide(L)'
;TTHKSLRGPRGGIILMKAEHEKAINSAIFPGLQGGPLMHVIAAKAVAFKEALDPGFKVYQQQVLTNARIVAQTLTERGLRIVSGRTESHVMLVDLRAKGITGKEAEAVLGSAHMTINKNAIPNDPEKPMVTSGVRIGTPAMTTRGFKDEEARATAHLVADVLDNPRDAANIEAVRAKVHALTSRFPVYG
;
A
#
# COMPACT_ATOMS: atom_id res chain seq x y z
N THR A 1 8.60 -11.79 0.61
CA THR A 1 8.91 -10.83 1.69
C THR A 1 7.96 -11.01 2.87
N THR A 2 8.47 -10.90 4.08
CA THR A 2 7.68 -11.04 5.31
C THR A 2 7.02 -9.73 5.76
N HIS A 3 7.47 -8.58 5.27
CA HIS A 3 7.05 -7.24 5.69
C HIS A 3 5.95 -6.60 4.83
N LYS A 4 5.23 -7.37 4.04
CA LYS A 4 4.08 -6.91 3.23
C LYS A 4 2.80 -7.59 3.73
N SER A 5 2.11 -8.37 2.92
CA SER A 5 0.84 -9.00 3.31
C SER A 5 0.92 -9.88 4.56
N LEU A 6 2.09 -10.47 4.85
CA LEU A 6 2.30 -11.23 6.09
C LEU A 6 2.42 -10.36 7.36
N ARG A 7 2.53 -9.04 7.21
CA ARG A 7 2.59 -8.06 8.32
C ARG A 7 3.73 -8.35 9.32
N GLY A 8 4.82 -8.95 8.85
CA GLY A 8 5.98 -9.32 9.65
C GLY A 8 7.13 -8.32 9.58
N PRO A 9 8.29 -8.66 10.15
CA PRO A 9 9.47 -7.84 10.09
C PRO A 9 10.02 -7.78 8.67
N ARG A 10 10.87 -6.78 8.41
CA ARG A 10 11.57 -6.66 7.12
C ARG A 10 12.51 -7.85 6.92
N GLY A 11 12.31 -8.55 5.82
CA GLY A 11 13.09 -9.73 5.46
C GLY A 11 12.49 -10.53 4.32
N GLY A 12 13.15 -11.62 3.99
CA GLY A 12 12.73 -12.57 2.97
C GLY A 12 12.34 -13.92 3.58
N ILE A 13 11.63 -14.70 2.79
CA ILE A 13 11.37 -16.12 3.01
C ILE A 13 11.46 -16.82 1.66
N ILE A 14 12.05 -17.99 1.64
CA ILE A 14 12.09 -18.88 0.46
C ILE A 14 11.37 -20.17 0.86
N LEU A 15 10.35 -20.53 0.11
CA LEU A 15 9.66 -21.81 0.18
C LEU A 15 10.08 -22.63 -1.03
N MET A 16 10.51 -23.85 -0.81
CA MET A 16 11.09 -24.70 -1.85
C MET A 16 10.76 -26.17 -1.63
N LYS A 17 10.90 -26.96 -2.68
CA LYS A 17 10.92 -28.41 -2.55
C LYS A 17 12.24 -28.87 -1.92
N ALA A 18 12.21 -30.00 -1.21
CA ALA A 18 13.38 -30.54 -0.51
C ALA A 18 14.60 -30.76 -1.44
N GLU A 19 14.36 -31.13 -2.69
CA GLU A 19 15.43 -31.33 -3.69
C GLU A 19 16.33 -30.09 -3.92
N HIS A 20 15.82 -28.87 -3.65
CA HIS A 20 16.54 -27.62 -3.81
C HIS A 20 17.23 -27.11 -2.54
N GLU A 21 16.97 -27.76 -1.39
CA GLU A 21 17.39 -27.27 -0.07
C GLU A 21 18.89 -27.03 0.01
N LYS A 22 19.71 -28.03 -0.37
CA LYS A 22 21.17 -27.94 -0.28
C LYS A 22 21.72 -26.80 -1.14
N ALA A 23 21.24 -26.68 -2.37
CA ALA A 23 21.73 -25.67 -3.30
C ALA A 23 21.36 -24.24 -2.84
N ILE A 24 20.13 -24.03 -2.39
CA ILE A 24 19.64 -22.74 -1.94
C ILE A 24 20.32 -22.34 -0.62
N ASN A 25 20.39 -23.25 0.36
CA ASN A 25 21.07 -22.95 1.62
C ASN A 25 22.55 -22.60 1.42
N SER A 26 23.26 -23.32 0.55
CA SER A 26 24.67 -23.02 0.23
C SER A 26 24.82 -21.68 -0.50
N ALA A 27 23.89 -21.33 -1.37
CA ALA A 27 23.89 -20.04 -2.05
C ALA A 27 23.61 -18.88 -1.08
N ILE A 28 22.76 -19.08 -0.10
CA ILE A 28 22.48 -18.08 0.94
C ILE A 28 23.68 -17.96 1.87
N PHE A 29 24.13 -19.06 2.48
CA PHE A 29 25.25 -19.09 3.39
C PHE A 29 26.19 -20.26 3.07
N PRO A 30 27.49 -20.05 2.84
CA PRO A 30 28.19 -18.76 2.92
C PRO A 30 28.21 -17.94 1.61
N GLY A 31 27.41 -18.32 0.59
CA GLY A 31 27.53 -17.75 -0.75
C GLY A 31 27.29 -16.24 -0.81
N LEU A 32 26.16 -15.75 -0.30
CA LEU A 32 25.75 -14.36 -0.40
C LEU A 32 25.61 -13.64 0.94
N GLN A 33 25.32 -14.37 2.02
CA GLN A 33 25.00 -13.82 3.34
C GLN A 33 25.93 -14.40 4.41
N GLY A 34 25.99 -13.76 5.57
CA GLY A 34 26.72 -14.20 6.76
C GLY A 34 25.76 -14.49 7.92
N GLY A 35 26.15 -14.11 9.15
CA GLY A 35 25.36 -14.33 10.34
C GLY A 35 23.99 -13.67 10.26
N PRO A 36 22.90 -14.41 10.59
CA PRO A 36 21.56 -13.89 10.49
C PRO A 36 21.23 -12.95 11.66
N LEU A 37 20.31 -12.02 11.40
CA LEU A 37 19.75 -11.13 12.43
C LEU A 37 18.71 -11.92 13.25
N MET A 38 19.11 -12.43 14.42
CA MET A 38 18.26 -13.31 15.24
C MET A 38 16.99 -12.62 15.73
N HIS A 39 17.01 -11.32 16.01
CA HIS A 39 15.80 -10.57 16.38
C HIS A 39 14.79 -10.52 15.23
N VAL A 40 15.24 -10.49 13.97
CA VAL A 40 14.35 -10.58 12.79
C VAL A 40 13.77 -11.99 12.68
N ILE A 41 14.55 -13.03 12.95
CA ILE A 41 14.05 -14.42 12.92
C ILE A 41 12.99 -14.60 14.02
N ALA A 42 13.24 -14.13 15.23
CA ALA A 42 12.26 -14.17 16.32
C ALA A 42 10.97 -13.41 15.96
N ALA A 43 11.09 -12.23 15.37
CA ALA A 43 9.95 -11.45 14.91
C ALA A 43 9.17 -12.15 13.78
N LYS A 44 9.86 -12.88 12.88
CA LYS A 44 9.18 -13.71 11.88
C LYS A 44 8.37 -14.84 12.52
N ALA A 45 8.90 -15.50 13.56
CA ALA A 45 8.18 -16.55 14.28
C ALA A 45 6.87 -16.03 14.90
N VAL A 46 6.92 -14.83 15.52
CA VAL A 46 5.72 -14.18 16.05
C VAL A 46 4.73 -13.85 14.93
N ALA A 47 5.19 -13.23 13.85
CA ALA A 47 4.33 -12.87 12.71
C ALA A 47 3.68 -14.11 12.06
N PHE A 48 4.39 -15.22 11.96
CA PHE A 48 3.83 -16.46 11.42
C PHE A 48 2.81 -17.09 12.36
N LYS A 49 3.04 -17.02 13.67
CA LYS A 49 2.05 -17.45 14.68
C LYS A 49 0.77 -16.61 14.57
N GLU A 50 0.88 -15.30 14.46
CA GLU A 50 -0.28 -14.42 14.23
C GLU A 50 -0.99 -14.76 12.91
N ALA A 51 -0.25 -15.05 11.84
CA ALA A 51 -0.83 -15.42 10.54
C ALA A 51 -1.58 -16.77 10.53
N LEU A 52 -1.32 -17.63 11.50
CA LEU A 52 -2.05 -18.88 11.70
C LEU A 52 -3.38 -18.68 12.43
N ASP A 53 -3.58 -17.56 13.09
CA ASP A 53 -4.82 -17.24 13.79
C ASP A 53 -5.97 -17.02 12.79
N PRO A 54 -7.18 -17.55 13.05
CA PRO A 54 -8.35 -17.33 12.20
C PRO A 54 -8.66 -15.86 11.97
N GLY A 55 -8.39 -14.97 12.93
CA GLY A 55 -8.56 -13.53 12.82
C GLY A 55 -7.70 -12.91 11.71
N PHE A 56 -6.57 -13.53 11.37
CA PHE A 56 -5.74 -13.05 10.27
C PHE A 56 -6.44 -13.20 8.90
N LYS A 57 -7.27 -14.22 8.70
CA LYS A 57 -8.10 -14.36 7.49
C LYS A 57 -9.15 -13.26 7.41
N VAL A 58 -9.77 -12.91 8.53
CA VAL A 58 -10.74 -11.81 8.62
C VAL A 58 -10.05 -10.48 8.27
N TYR A 59 -8.87 -10.24 8.82
CA TYR A 59 -8.04 -9.07 8.49
C TYR A 59 -7.72 -9.01 6.99
N GLN A 60 -7.26 -10.11 6.37
CA GLN A 60 -6.93 -10.14 4.94
C GLN A 60 -8.16 -9.93 4.06
N GLN A 61 -9.31 -10.46 4.47
CA GLN A 61 -10.57 -10.22 3.77
C GLN A 61 -10.95 -8.73 3.80
N GLN A 62 -10.78 -8.06 4.95
CA GLN A 62 -11.00 -6.62 5.05
C GLN A 62 -10.01 -5.82 4.21
N VAL A 63 -8.75 -6.25 4.10
CA VAL A 63 -7.76 -5.63 3.19
C VAL A 63 -8.26 -5.65 1.75
N LEU A 64 -8.79 -6.77 1.28
CA LEU A 64 -9.34 -6.90 -0.07
C LEU A 64 -10.63 -6.07 -0.27
N THR A 65 -11.48 -6.07 0.73
CA THR A 65 -12.72 -5.26 0.70
C THR A 65 -12.39 -3.77 0.62
N ASN A 66 -11.48 -3.29 1.46
CA ASN A 66 -11.00 -1.91 1.41
C ASN A 66 -10.39 -1.56 0.05
N ALA A 67 -9.61 -2.47 -0.53
CA ALA A 67 -9.00 -2.25 -1.85
C ALA A 67 -10.06 -2.10 -2.95
N ARG A 68 -11.10 -2.93 -2.96
CA ARG A 68 -12.20 -2.83 -3.92
C ARG A 68 -12.98 -1.52 -3.76
N ILE A 69 -13.27 -1.13 -2.52
CA ILE A 69 -13.98 0.12 -2.22
C ILE A 69 -13.17 1.33 -2.68
N VAL A 70 -11.88 1.37 -2.37
CA VAL A 70 -10.99 2.45 -2.82
C VAL A 70 -10.94 2.50 -4.34
N ALA A 71 -10.77 1.37 -5.02
CA ALA A 71 -10.72 1.31 -6.47
C ALA A 71 -12.03 1.79 -7.11
N GLN A 72 -13.16 1.32 -6.61
CA GLN A 72 -14.49 1.73 -7.07
C GLN A 72 -14.71 3.23 -6.89
N THR A 73 -14.46 3.75 -5.68
CA THR A 73 -14.67 5.16 -5.37
C THR A 73 -13.78 6.07 -6.24
N LEU A 74 -12.52 5.70 -6.45
CA LEU A 74 -11.62 6.45 -7.35
C LEU A 74 -12.12 6.42 -8.81
N THR A 75 -12.69 5.29 -9.25
CA THR A 75 -13.29 5.17 -10.59
C THR A 75 -14.51 6.08 -10.71
N GLU A 76 -15.40 6.11 -9.72
CA GLU A 76 -16.57 7.00 -9.66
C GLU A 76 -16.15 8.49 -9.66
N ARG A 77 -14.94 8.80 -9.17
CA ARG A 77 -14.33 10.15 -9.20
C ARG A 77 -13.54 10.41 -10.50
N GLY A 78 -13.71 9.58 -11.53
CA GLY A 78 -13.12 9.78 -12.85
C GLY A 78 -11.64 9.41 -12.97
N LEU A 79 -11.10 8.63 -12.04
CA LEU A 79 -9.75 8.07 -12.09
C LEU A 79 -9.80 6.67 -12.71
N ARG A 80 -8.80 6.35 -13.53
CA ARG A 80 -8.70 5.02 -14.15
C ARG A 80 -7.87 4.09 -13.27
N ILE A 81 -8.46 2.99 -12.84
CA ILE A 81 -7.71 1.89 -12.25
C ILE A 81 -7.10 1.06 -13.40
N VAL A 82 -5.79 0.84 -13.36
CA VAL A 82 -5.12 -0.06 -14.33
C VAL A 82 -5.72 -1.46 -14.17
N SER A 83 -6.06 -2.11 -15.27
CA SER A 83 -6.85 -3.36 -15.32
C SER A 83 -8.34 -3.22 -14.99
N GLY A 84 -8.85 -2.00 -14.77
CA GLY A 84 -10.26 -1.73 -14.47
C GLY A 84 -10.74 -2.12 -13.07
N ARG A 85 -9.98 -2.93 -12.33
CA ARG A 85 -10.32 -3.42 -10.99
C ARG A 85 -9.07 -3.83 -10.21
N THR A 86 -9.25 -4.16 -8.93
CA THR A 86 -8.23 -4.86 -8.15
C THR A 86 -8.79 -6.12 -7.50
N GLU A 87 -8.00 -7.18 -7.48
CA GLU A 87 -8.26 -8.45 -6.78
C GLU A 87 -7.20 -8.71 -5.70
N SER A 88 -6.38 -7.70 -5.39
CA SER A 88 -5.31 -7.77 -4.40
C SER A 88 -5.37 -6.60 -3.43
N HIS A 89 -4.38 -6.50 -2.57
CA HIS A 89 -4.22 -5.41 -1.59
C HIS A 89 -3.74 -4.08 -2.18
N VAL A 90 -3.46 -4.04 -3.49
CA VAL A 90 -2.82 -2.89 -4.15
C VAL A 90 -3.47 -2.63 -5.50
N MET A 91 -3.48 -1.37 -5.92
CA MET A 91 -3.92 -0.94 -7.24
C MET A 91 -2.97 0.11 -7.82
N LEU A 92 -2.89 0.16 -9.15
CA LEU A 92 -2.28 1.25 -9.88
C LEU A 92 -3.37 2.18 -10.39
N VAL A 93 -3.19 3.47 -10.18
CA VAL A 93 -4.11 4.53 -10.60
C VAL A 93 -3.43 5.36 -11.67
N ASP A 94 -4.05 5.45 -12.84
CA ASP A 94 -3.63 6.27 -13.96
C ASP A 94 -4.14 7.70 -13.75
N LEU A 95 -3.21 8.68 -13.72
CA LEU A 95 -3.50 10.07 -13.41
C LEU A 95 -3.65 10.95 -14.65
N ARG A 96 -3.46 10.40 -15.85
CA ARG A 96 -3.50 11.19 -17.10
C ARG A 96 -4.83 11.92 -17.30
N ALA A 97 -5.94 11.33 -16.87
CA ALA A 97 -7.26 11.98 -16.93
C ALA A 97 -7.38 13.23 -16.04
N LYS A 98 -6.51 13.38 -15.03
CA LYS A 98 -6.45 14.56 -14.15
C LYS A 98 -5.37 15.56 -14.57
N GLY A 99 -4.60 15.26 -15.61
CA GLY A 99 -3.53 16.14 -16.10
C GLY A 99 -2.40 16.38 -15.10
N ILE A 100 -2.14 15.41 -14.22
CA ILE A 100 -1.10 15.46 -13.18
C ILE A 100 -0.17 14.26 -13.29
N THR A 101 1.11 14.46 -13.03
CA THR A 101 2.10 13.39 -13.01
C THR A 101 2.10 12.63 -11.68
N GLY A 102 2.65 11.40 -11.68
CA GLY A 102 2.82 10.63 -10.44
C GLY A 102 3.69 11.35 -9.42
N LYS A 103 4.75 12.06 -9.87
CA LYS A 103 5.63 12.85 -9.02
C LYS A 103 4.90 14.01 -8.34
N GLU A 104 4.07 14.74 -9.07
CA GLU A 104 3.27 15.83 -8.52
C GLU A 104 2.23 15.29 -7.53
N ALA A 105 1.53 14.20 -7.89
CA ALA A 105 0.55 13.57 -7.03
C ALA A 105 1.16 13.05 -5.72
N GLU A 106 2.34 12.41 -5.78
CA GLU A 106 3.09 11.97 -4.59
C GLU A 106 3.39 13.14 -3.65
N ALA A 107 3.85 14.27 -4.20
CA ALA A 107 4.18 15.46 -3.43
C ALA A 107 2.94 16.11 -2.79
N VAL A 108 1.88 16.34 -3.58
CA VAL A 108 0.69 17.05 -3.09
C VAL A 108 -0.12 16.22 -2.11
N LEU A 109 -0.26 14.92 -2.33
CA LEU A 109 -0.91 14.02 -1.37
C LEU A 109 -0.09 13.89 -0.09
N GLY A 110 1.24 13.88 -0.19
CA GLY A 110 2.14 13.97 0.97
C GLY A 110 1.91 15.21 1.82
N SER A 111 1.69 16.38 1.18
CA SER A 111 1.35 17.63 1.86
C SER A 111 0.01 17.56 2.59
N ALA A 112 -0.93 16.74 2.11
CA ALA A 112 -2.20 16.45 2.77
C ALA A 112 -2.10 15.28 3.79
N HIS A 113 -0.90 14.83 4.16
CA HIS A 113 -0.61 13.72 5.06
C HIS A 113 -1.12 12.35 4.58
N MET A 114 -1.22 12.17 3.27
CA MET A 114 -1.55 10.89 2.64
C MET A 114 -0.34 10.36 1.86
N THR A 115 0.32 9.35 2.40
CA THR A 115 1.53 8.77 1.79
C THR A 115 1.16 7.77 0.70
N ILE A 116 1.58 8.06 -0.52
CA ILE A 116 1.50 7.16 -1.67
C ILE A 116 2.85 7.12 -2.39
N ASN A 117 2.99 6.21 -3.37
CA ASN A 117 4.18 6.18 -4.21
C ASN A 117 3.81 6.45 -5.67
N LYS A 118 4.57 7.31 -6.35
CA LYS A 118 4.51 7.38 -7.80
C LYS A 118 4.86 6.03 -8.41
N ASN A 119 4.21 5.66 -9.49
CA ASN A 119 4.42 4.38 -10.15
C ASN A 119 4.15 4.49 -11.65
N ALA A 120 5.02 3.91 -12.46
CA ALA A 120 4.75 3.81 -13.88
C ALA A 120 3.51 2.96 -14.16
N ILE A 121 2.75 3.34 -15.17
CA ILE A 121 1.64 2.57 -15.72
C ILE A 121 2.10 1.80 -16.96
N PRO A 122 1.35 0.78 -17.43
CA PRO A 122 1.67 0.11 -18.69
C PRO A 122 1.74 1.11 -19.85
N ASN A 123 2.82 1.03 -20.64
CA ASN A 123 3.12 1.96 -21.75
C ASN A 123 3.15 3.44 -21.29
N ASP A 124 3.76 3.69 -20.15
CA ASP A 124 3.84 5.03 -19.57
C ASP A 124 4.60 5.99 -20.50
N PRO A 125 4.02 7.13 -20.90
CA PRO A 125 4.71 8.12 -21.73
C PRO A 125 5.77 8.91 -20.96
N GLU A 126 5.71 8.91 -19.62
CA GLU A 126 6.61 9.66 -18.75
C GLU A 126 7.88 8.88 -18.41
N LYS A 127 8.94 9.60 -18.06
CA LYS A 127 10.19 9.01 -17.57
C LYS A 127 9.99 8.31 -16.22
N PRO A 128 10.78 7.26 -15.87
CA PRO A 128 10.63 6.51 -14.62
C PRO A 128 10.65 7.34 -13.33
N MET A 129 11.30 8.51 -13.34
CA MET A 129 11.36 9.40 -12.17
C MET A 129 10.17 10.36 -12.05
N VAL A 130 9.32 10.43 -13.10
CA VAL A 130 8.12 11.28 -13.17
C VAL A 130 6.86 10.45 -13.03
N THR A 131 6.68 9.46 -13.91
CA THR A 131 5.55 8.53 -14.03
C THR A 131 4.19 9.20 -14.29
N SER A 132 3.25 8.46 -14.84
CA SER A 132 1.87 8.91 -15.06
C SER A 132 0.87 8.33 -14.08
N GLY A 133 1.33 7.59 -13.08
CA GLY A 133 0.45 6.93 -12.13
C GLY A 133 0.99 6.94 -10.70
N VAL A 134 0.15 6.43 -9.82
CA VAL A 134 0.45 6.18 -8.42
C VAL A 134 0.02 4.79 -8.01
N ARG A 135 0.65 4.25 -6.98
CA ARG A 135 0.30 2.97 -6.37
C ARG A 135 -0.30 3.20 -4.99
N ILE A 136 -1.50 2.67 -4.80
CA ILE A 136 -2.25 2.74 -3.53
C ILE A 136 -2.42 1.32 -3.01
N GLY A 137 -2.19 1.12 -1.71
CA GLY A 137 -2.38 -0.15 -1.03
C GLY A 137 -3.13 0.02 0.28
N THR A 138 -3.87 -1.02 0.69
CA THR A 138 -4.80 -0.95 1.83
C THR A 138 -4.36 -1.68 3.11
N PRO A 139 -3.26 -2.47 3.17
CA PRO A 139 -2.89 -3.16 4.40
C PRO A 139 -2.65 -2.23 5.60
N ALA A 140 -1.97 -1.10 5.40
CA ALA A 140 -1.63 -0.17 6.49
C ALA A 140 -2.89 0.45 7.11
N MET A 141 -3.83 0.92 6.29
CA MET A 141 -5.10 1.49 6.77
C MET A 141 -5.96 0.43 7.45
N THR A 142 -5.99 -0.81 6.92
CA THR A 142 -6.73 -1.92 7.53
C THR A 142 -6.13 -2.32 8.88
N THR A 143 -4.80 -2.33 9.00
CA THR A 143 -4.10 -2.58 10.27
C THR A 143 -4.44 -1.52 11.33
N ARG A 144 -4.69 -0.27 10.92
CA ARG A 144 -5.17 0.79 11.81
C ARG A 144 -6.63 0.62 12.25
N GLY A 145 -7.38 -0.29 11.65
CA GLY A 145 -8.79 -0.53 11.94
C GLY A 145 -9.77 0.09 10.95
N PHE A 146 -9.30 0.65 9.83
CA PHE A 146 -10.16 1.19 8.78
C PHE A 146 -11.00 0.07 8.16
N LYS A 147 -12.29 0.34 8.00
CA LYS A 147 -13.27 -0.50 7.32
C LYS A 147 -13.84 0.22 6.11
N ASP A 148 -14.99 -0.20 5.65
CA ASP A 148 -15.62 0.22 4.39
C ASP A 148 -15.85 1.74 4.31
N GLU A 149 -16.33 2.35 5.39
CA GLU A 149 -16.60 3.79 5.44
C GLU A 149 -15.31 4.61 5.40
N GLU A 150 -14.31 4.24 6.19
CA GLU A 150 -13.03 4.92 6.23
C GLU A 150 -12.25 4.73 4.92
N ALA A 151 -12.34 3.56 4.29
CA ALA A 151 -11.75 3.30 2.98
C ALA A 151 -12.36 4.20 1.91
N ARG A 152 -13.69 4.32 1.88
CA ARG A 152 -14.42 5.21 0.99
C ARG A 152 -14.05 6.68 1.24
N ALA A 153 -14.08 7.11 2.50
CA ALA A 153 -13.69 8.46 2.89
C ALA A 153 -12.26 8.79 2.45
N THR A 154 -11.32 7.87 2.66
CA THR A 154 -9.92 8.03 2.22
C THR A 154 -9.83 8.21 0.70
N ALA A 155 -10.56 7.40 -0.07
CA ALA A 155 -10.57 7.52 -1.54
C ALA A 155 -11.13 8.87 -2.00
N HIS A 156 -12.18 9.38 -1.37
CA HIS A 156 -12.69 10.72 -1.64
C HIS A 156 -11.66 11.81 -1.33
N LEU A 157 -10.97 11.73 -0.18
CA LEU A 157 -9.93 12.70 0.19
C LEU A 157 -8.75 12.68 -0.80
N VAL A 158 -8.36 11.50 -1.28
CA VAL A 158 -7.35 11.38 -2.36
C VAL A 158 -7.85 12.10 -3.62
N ALA A 159 -9.09 11.84 -4.04
CA ALA A 159 -9.65 12.46 -5.23
C ALA A 159 -9.80 13.98 -5.07
N ASP A 160 -10.21 14.48 -3.90
CA ASP A 160 -10.36 15.91 -3.62
C ASP A 160 -9.03 16.67 -3.81
N VAL A 161 -7.89 16.08 -3.39
CA VAL A 161 -6.57 16.66 -3.64
C VAL A 161 -6.22 16.61 -5.12
N LEU A 162 -6.48 15.49 -5.79
CA LEU A 162 -6.12 15.30 -7.21
C LEU A 162 -6.99 16.12 -8.16
N ASP A 163 -8.19 16.50 -7.75
CA ASP A 163 -9.07 17.39 -8.53
C ASP A 163 -8.58 18.86 -8.49
N ASN A 164 -7.95 19.28 -7.38
CA ASN A 164 -7.44 20.62 -7.17
C ASN A 164 -6.02 20.63 -6.59
N PRO A 165 -5.02 20.07 -7.31
CA PRO A 165 -3.70 19.79 -6.75
C PRO A 165 -2.85 21.03 -6.48
N ARG A 166 -3.25 22.21 -7.00
CA ARG A 166 -2.54 23.49 -6.83
C ARG A 166 -3.25 24.46 -5.89
N ASP A 167 -4.40 24.07 -5.36
CA ASP A 167 -5.16 24.90 -4.41
C ASP A 167 -4.68 24.59 -2.97
N ALA A 168 -3.90 25.49 -2.42
CA ALA A 168 -3.36 25.38 -1.07
C ALA A 168 -4.47 25.33 0.00
N ALA A 169 -5.57 26.05 -0.19
CA ALA A 169 -6.69 26.06 0.74
C ALA A 169 -7.42 24.71 0.74
N ASN A 170 -7.61 24.11 -0.45
CA ASN A 170 -8.16 22.75 -0.57
C ASN A 170 -7.26 21.70 0.10
N ILE A 171 -5.94 21.76 -0.14
CA ILE A 171 -4.98 20.84 0.46
C ILE A 171 -5.02 20.93 1.99
N GLU A 172 -5.06 22.12 2.55
CA GLU A 172 -5.17 22.34 4.00
C GLU A 172 -6.49 21.81 4.57
N ALA A 173 -7.61 22.06 3.89
CA ALA A 173 -8.91 21.56 4.29
C ALA A 173 -8.96 20.01 4.27
N VAL A 174 -8.36 19.39 3.24
CA VAL A 174 -8.24 17.94 3.16
C VAL A 174 -7.31 17.41 4.26
N ARG A 175 -6.18 18.07 4.53
CA ARG A 175 -5.26 17.70 5.64
C ARG A 175 -5.97 17.69 6.99
N ALA A 176 -6.82 18.68 7.26
CA ALA A 176 -7.62 18.72 8.48
C ALA A 176 -8.59 17.52 8.57
N LYS A 177 -9.25 17.16 7.46
CA LYS A 177 -10.14 15.99 7.40
C LYS A 177 -9.35 14.67 7.58
N VAL A 178 -8.17 14.54 6.99
CA VAL A 178 -7.27 13.39 7.18
C VAL A 178 -6.89 13.25 8.65
N HIS A 179 -6.53 14.36 9.31
CA HIS A 179 -6.21 14.37 10.73
C HIS A 179 -7.41 13.94 11.58
N ALA A 180 -8.60 14.50 11.34
CA ALA A 180 -9.82 14.13 12.04
C ALA A 180 -10.19 12.64 11.87
N LEU A 181 -9.98 12.09 10.67
CA LEU A 181 -10.18 10.67 10.40
C LEU A 181 -9.15 9.80 11.14
N THR A 182 -7.87 10.12 11.00
CA THR A 182 -6.79 9.27 11.51
C THR A 182 -6.63 9.32 13.03
N SER A 183 -7.02 10.41 13.69
CA SER A 183 -7.01 10.50 15.17
C SER A 183 -7.98 9.53 15.85
N ARG A 184 -9.00 9.08 15.15
CA ARG A 184 -9.91 8.01 15.63
C ARG A 184 -9.27 6.62 15.61
N PHE A 185 -8.17 6.45 14.91
CA PHE A 185 -7.48 5.18 14.65
C PHE A 185 -5.97 5.32 14.90
N PRO A 186 -5.54 5.49 16.15
CA PRO A 186 -4.12 5.62 16.46
C PRO A 186 -3.35 4.35 16.06
N VAL A 187 -2.09 4.53 15.64
CA VAL A 187 -1.21 3.39 15.27
C VAL A 187 -0.77 2.62 16.50
N TYR A 188 -0.54 3.35 17.58
CA TYR A 188 -0.19 2.82 18.90
C TYR A 188 -1.24 3.34 19.88
N GLY A 189 -2.00 2.43 20.45
CA GLY A 189 -3.02 2.71 21.47
C GLY A 189 -2.59 2.15 22.81
#